data_d8ee334b17076ba7434c5605e65eebfa
#
_entry.id   d8ee334b17076ba7434c5605e65eebfa
#
_cell.length_a   1.000
_cell.length_b   1.000
_cell.length_c   1.000
_cell.angle_alpha   90.00
_cell.angle_beta   90.00
_cell.angle_gamma   90.00
#
_symmetry.space_group_name_H-M   'P 1'
#
loop_
_entity.id
_entity.type
_entity.pdbx_description
1 polymer ?
#
loop_
_entity_poly.entity_id
_entity_poly.type
_entity_poly.pdbx_seq_one_letter_code
_entity_poly.pdbx_strand_id
1 'polypeptide(L)'
;MSACNDYAVELKGVTFKRGERSIFDNVDIAIPRGKVTAIMGPSGCGKTTLLRLIAAQLMPARGEVWVAGNNLPSLSRSELFDMRKQMGVLFQSGALFTDLDVFENVAFPLRVHTRLPDEMIRDIVLMKLQAVGLRGAIELMPDELSGGMKRRVALARAIALDPQILMYDEPFAGQDPIAMG
;
A
#
# COMPACT_ATOMS: atom_id res chain seq x y z
N MET A 1 30.31 2.67 -5.58
CA MET A 1 29.37 3.49 -6.36
C MET A 1 28.07 2.69 -6.43
N SER A 2 27.07 3.03 -5.62
CA SER A 2 25.79 2.35 -5.61
C SER A 2 25.10 2.67 -6.94
N ALA A 3 24.81 1.66 -7.76
CA ALA A 3 24.00 1.83 -8.96
C ALA A 3 22.68 2.48 -8.52
N CYS A 4 22.39 3.66 -9.06
CA CYS A 4 21.11 4.33 -8.86
C CYS A 4 20.06 3.36 -9.42
N ASN A 5 19.30 2.71 -8.54
CA ASN A 5 18.29 1.74 -8.97
C ASN A 5 17.12 2.56 -9.53
N ASP A 6 17.03 2.67 -10.85
CA ASP A 6 16.01 3.46 -11.55
C ASP A 6 14.58 2.93 -11.34
N TYR A 7 14.48 1.73 -10.76
CA TYR A 7 13.21 1.06 -10.52
C TYR A 7 12.85 1.04 -9.03
N ALA A 8 11.59 1.30 -8.73
CA ALA A 8 11.01 1.13 -7.40
C ALA A 8 10.74 -0.35 -7.12
N VAL A 9 10.33 -1.10 -8.16
CA VAL A 9 10.05 -2.53 -8.10
C VAL A 9 10.59 -3.22 -9.35
N GLU A 10 11.20 -4.38 -9.19
CA GLU A 10 11.59 -5.28 -10.28
C GLU A 10 11.20 -6.72 -9.92
N LEU A 11 10.49 -7.39 -10.82
CA LEU A 11 10.30 -8.83 -10.81
C LEU A 11 11.20 -9.43 -11.88
N LYS A 12 11.96 -10.48 -11.54
CA LYS A 12 12.89 -11.16 -12.46
C LYS A 12 12.60 -12.65 -12.46
N GLY A 13 12.12 -13.17 -13.60
CA GLY A 13 11.79 -14.58 -13.79
C GLY A 13 10.76 -15.11 -12.80
N VAL A 14 9.82 -14.28 -12.37
CA VAL A 14 8.88 -14.64 -11.30
C VAL A 14 7.87 -15.66 -11.78
N THR A 15 7.84 -16.79 -11.06
CA THR A 15 6.79 -17.80 -11.19
C THR A 15 5.99 -17.85 -9.89
N PHE A 16 4.66 -17.74 -9.99
CA PHE A 16 3.75 -17.86 -8.85
C PHE A 16 2.54 -18.72 -9.22
N LYS A 17 2.25 -19.70 -8.36
CA LYS A 17 1.10 -20.61 -8.51
C LYS A 17 0.16 -20.51 -7.32
N ARG A 18 -1.13 -20.65 -7.57
CA ARG A 18 -2.16 -20.77 -6.53
C ARG A 18 -2.84 -22.13 -6.68
N GLY A 19 -2.41 -23.08 -5.87
CA GLY A 19 -2.71 -24.51 -6.11
C GLY A 19 -2.07 -24.96 -7.43
N GLU A 20 -2.85 -25.58 -8.30
CA GLU A 20 -2.39 -26.04 -9.62
C GLU A 20 -2.38 -24.91 -10.68
N ARG A 21 -3.09 -23.81 -10.42
CA ARG A 21 -3.19 -22.70 -11.38
C ARG A 21 -1.94 -21.83 -11.35
N SER A 22 -1.25 -21.74 -12.48
CA SER A 22 -0.19 -20.75 -12.68
C SER A 22 -0.81 -19.36 -12.89
N ILE A 23 -0.40 -18.39 -12.05
CA ILE A 23 -0.81 -16.99 -12.17
C ILE A 23 0.28 -16.22 -12.92
N PHE A 24 1.54 -16.45 -12.56
CA PHE A 24 2.71 -15.92 -13.26
C PHE A 24 3.63 -17.08 -13.63
N ASP A 25 4.18 -17.03 -14.84
CA ASP A 25 5.13 -18.02 -15.33
C ASP A 25 6.30 -17.31 -16.00
N ASN A 26 7.43 -17.28 -15.30
CA ASN A 26 8.67 -16.64 -15.73
C ASN A 26 8.49 -15.18 -16.18
N VAL A 27 7.84 -14.35 -15.35
CA VAL A 27 7.46 -12.98 -15.70
C VAL A 27 8.50 -11.99 -15.20
N ASP A 28 8.87 -11.05 -16.09
CA ASP A 28 9.70 -9.89 -15.78
C ASP A 28 8.83 -8.61 -15.80
N ILE A 29 8.92 -7.80 -14.73
CA ILE A 29 8.23 -6.52 -14.62
C ILE A 29 9.19 -5.51 -13.99
N ALA A 30 9.24 -4.31 -14.56
CA ALA A 30 10.00 -3.19 -13.99
C ALA A 30 9.09 -1.98 -13.80
N ILE A 31 9.02 -1.44 -12.58
CA ILE A 31 8.23 -0.27 -12.21
C ILE A 31 9.21 0.86 -11.88
N PRO A 32 9.23 1.94 -12.67
CA PRO A 32 10.19 3.02 -12.47
C PRO A 32 9.93 3.79 -11.19
N ARG A 33 11.00 4.32 -10.59
CA ARG A 33 10.93 5.16 -9.39
C ARG A 33 10.37 6.55 -9.73
N GLY A 34 9.58 7.11 -8.80
CA GLY A 34 9.07 8.48 -8.92
C GLY A 34 8.04 8.67 -10.04
N LYS A 35 7.40 7.59 -10.48
CA LYS A 35 6.34 7.59 -11.50
C LYS A 35 5.07 6.97 -10.97
N VAL A 36 3.94 7.39 -11.57
CA VAL A 36 2.67 6.70 -11.41
C VAL A 36 2.59 5.61 -12.47
N THR A 37 2.42 4.37 -12.03
CA THR A 37 2.32 3.20 -12.91
C THR A 37 0.95 2.54 -12.74
N ALA A 38 0.18 2.43 -13.81
CA ALA A 38 -1.10 1.74 -13.83
C ALA A 38 -0.91 0.29 -14.31
N ILE A 39 -1.40 -0.67 -13.52
CA ILE A 39 -1.42 -2.09 -13.86
C ILE A 39 -2.81 -2.43 -14.37
N MET A 40 -2.94 -2.68 -15.66
CA MET A 40 -4.21 -2.92 -16.33
C MET A 40 -4.33 -4.38 -16.77
N GLY A 41 -5.56 -4.87 -16.87
CA GLY A 41 -5.85 -6.22 -17.34
C GLY A 41 -7.22 -6.72 -16.88
N PRO A 42 -7.73 -7.81 -17.45
CA PRO A 42 -9.03 -8.37 -17.11
C PRO A 42 -9.09 -8.87 -15.66
N SER A 43 -10.30 -9.11 -15.15
CA SER A 43 -10.46 -9.71 -13.82
C SER A 43 -9.79 -11.09 -13.78
N GLY A 44 -9.10 -11.37 -12.69
CA GLY A 44 -8.42 -12.66 -12.47
C GLY A 44 -7.07 -12.82 -13.21
N CYS A 45 -6.54 -11.80 -13.90
CA CYS A 45 -5.21 -11.87 -14.55
C CYS A 45 -4.03 -11.77 -13.57
N GLY A 46 -4.28 -11.55 -12.28
CA GLY A 46 -3.20 -11.53 -11.27
C GLY A 46 -2.83 -10.16 -10.70
N LYS A 47 -3.55 -9.07 -11.01
CA LYS A 47 -3.23 -7.71 -10.50
C LYS A 47 -3.06 -7.66 -8.97
N THR A 48 -4.06 -8.15 -8.23
CA THR A 48 -3.99 -8.23 -6.76
C THR A 48 -2.88 -9.17 -6.27
N THR A 49 -2.59 -10.25 -7.02
CA THR A 49 -1.47 -11.15 -6.72
C THR A 49 -0.13 -10.44 -6.86
N LEU A 50 0.03 -9.63 -7.91
CA LEU A 50 1.22 -8.81 -8.11
C LEU A 50 1.43 -7.83 -6.94
N LEU A 51 0.38 -7.09 -6.57
CA LEU A 51 0.46 -6.17 -5.42
C LEU A 51 0.85 -6.90 -4.12
N ARG A 52 0.31 -8.11 -3.90
CA ARG A 52 0.64 -8.92 -2.71
C ARG A 52 2.08 -9.46 -2.74
N LEU A 53 2.64 -9.78 -3.90
CA LEU A 53 4.05 -10.14 -4.06
C LEU A 53 4.94 -8.93 -3.73
N ILE A 54 4.62 -7.75 -4.26
CA ILE A 54 5.35 -6.50 -4.00
C ILE A 54 5.28 -6.14 -2.50
N ALA A 55 4.11 -6.31 -1.86
CA ALA A 55 3.93 -6.07 -0.43
C ALA A 55 4.54 -7.17 0.47
N ALA A 56 5.24 -8.15 -0.10
CA ALA A 56 5.79 -9.31 0.61
C ALA A 56 4.74 -10.12 1.41
N GLN A 57 3.45 -10.05 1.03
CA GLN A 57 2.39 -10.88 1.61
C GLN A 57 2.37 -12.29 1.00
N LEU A 58 2.86 -12.40 -0.22
CA LEU A 58 3.08 -13.65 -0.94
C LEU A 58 4.55 -13.72 -1.36
N MET A 59 5.08 -14.93 -1.46
CA MET A 59 6.43 -15.16 -1.98
C MET A 59 6.35 -15.91 -3.30
N PRO A 60 7.21 -15.60 -4.28
CA PRO A 60 7.26 -16.33 -5.53
C PRO A 60 7.76 -17.77 -5.30
N ALA A 61 7.32 -18.71 -6.14
CA ALA A 61 7.84 -20.07 -6.14
C ALA A 61 9.25 -20.12 -6.78
N ARG A 62 9.50 -19.22 -7.74
CA ARG A 62 10.81 -19.01 -8.39
C ARG A 62 10.95 -17.55 -8.79
N GLY A 63 12.20 -17.13 -9.03
CA GLY A 63 12.54 -15.77 -9.43
C GLY A 63 12.75 -14.85 -8.25
N GLU A 64 12.94 -13.58 -8.54
CA GLU A 64 13.29 -12.53 -7.58
C GLU A 64 12.25 -11.41 -7.60
N VAL A 65 11.97 -10.84 -6.43
CA VAL A 65 11.12 -9.66 -6.26
C VAL A 65 11.94 -8.61 -5.53
N TRP A 66 12.38 -7.62 -6.27
CA TRP A 66 13.14 -6.50 -5.76
C TRP A 66 12.23 -5.31 -5.48
N VAL A 67 12.30 -4.75 -4.29
CA VAL A 67 11.53 -3.57 -3.89
C VAL A 67 12.46 -2.61 -3.16
N ALA A 68 12.51 -1.37 -3.64
CA ALA A 68 13.42 -0.34 -3.13
C ALA A 68 14.88 -0.84 -2.98
N GLY A 69 15.34 -1.68 -3.92
CA GLY A 69 16.70 -2.23 -3.94
C GLY A 69 16.93 -3.46 -3.05
N ASN A 70 15.88 -4.01 -2.42
CA ASN A 70 15.96 -5.20 -1.58
C ASN A 70 15.28 -6.39 -2.25
N ASN A 71 15.93 -7.55 -2.33
CA ASN A 71 15.33 -8.79 -2.83
C ASN A 71 14.50 -9.43 -1.73
N LEU A 72 13.16 -9.31 -1.81
CA LEU A 72 12.23 -9.74 -0.75
C LEU A 72 12.38 -11.21 -0.33
N PRO A 73 12.52 -12.19 -1.25
CA PRO A 73 12.73 -13.59 -0.89
C PRO A 73 13.99 -13.87 -0.06
N SER A 74 15.00 -13.00 -0.12
CA SER A 74 16.26 -13.18 0.62
C SER A 74 16.25 -12.54 2.01
N LEU A 75 15.22 -11.73 2.32
CA LEU A 75 15.13 -11.00 3.59
C LEU A 75 14.66 -11.91 4.72
N SER A 76 15.23 -11.71 5.90
CA SER A 76 14.73 -12.26 7.15
C SER A 76 13.35 -11.67 7.50
N ARG A 77 12.65 -12.32 8.44
CA ARG A 77 11.33 -11.83 8.90
C ARG A 77 11.38 -10.41 9.48
N SER A 78 12.45 -10.07 10.17
CA SER A 78 12.66 -8.73 10.72
C SER A 78 12.86 -7.69 9.62
N GLU A 79 13.71 -7.99 8.64
CA GLU A 79 13.97 -7.10 7.51
C GLU A 79 12.72 -6.90 6.63
N LEU A 80 11.93 -7.96 6.42
CA LEU A 80 10.62 -7.85 5.75
C LEU A 80 9.65 -6.93 6.50
N PHE A 81 9.66 -6.98 7.83
CA PHE A 81 8.84 -6.09 8.64
C PHE A 81 9.26 -4.63 8.47
N ASP A 82 10.56 -4.35 8.47
CA ASP A 82 11.08 -2.99 8.24
C ASP A 82 10.85 -2.53 6.80
N MET A 83 10.95 -3.43 5.84
CA MET A 83 10.64 -3.13 4.44
C MET A 83 9.18 -2.72 4.23
N ARG A 84 8.24 -3.39 4.91
CA ARG A 84 6.80 -3.06 4.84
C ARG A 84 6.46 -1.67 5.36
N LYS A 85 7.23 -1.11 6.28
CA LYS A 85 7.06 0.29 6.77
C LYS A 85 7.26 1.31 5.66
N GLN A 86 8.03 0.94 4.62
CA GLN A 86 8.30 1.79 3.46
C GLN A 86 7.22 1.70 2.38
N MET A 87 6.17 0.91 2.61
CA MET A 87 5.08 0.69 1.67
C MET A 87 3.74 1.09 2.28
N GLY A 88 2.99 1.92 1.58
CA GLY A 88 1.58 2.19 1.86
C GLY A 88 0.70 1.32 0.97
N VAL A 89 -0.30 0.68 1.54
CA VAL A 89 -1.27 -0.13 0.78
C VAL A 89 -2.68 0.38 1.05
N LEU A 90 -3.38 0.74 -0.02
CA LEU A 90 -4.78 1.10 0.02
C LEU A 90 -5.61 -0.03 -0.56
N PHE A 91 -6.40 -0.67 0.29
CA PHE A 91 -7.33 -1.73 -0.11
C PHE A 91 -8.64 -1.15 -0.66
N GLN A 92 -9.30 -1.89 -1.53
CA GLN A 92 -10.57 -1.54 -2.18
C GLN A 92 -11.65 -1.04 -1.18
N SER A 93 -11.79 -1.71 -0.03
CA SER A 93 -12.76 -1.35 1.02
C SER A 93 -12.30 -0.24 1.96
N GLY A 94 -11.07 0.29 1.78
CA GLY A 94 -10.42 1.17 2.75
C GLY A 94 -9.95 0.45 4.01
N ALA A 95 -10.57 -0.65 4.40
CA ALA A 95 -10.25 -1.51 5.54
C ALA A 95 -9.93 -0.72 6.83
N LEU A 96 -10.78 0.26 7.18
CA LEU A 96 -10.66 0.99 8.44
C LEU A 96 -10.97 0.06 9.62
N PHE A 97 -10.29 0.28 10.73
CA PHE A 97 -10.67 -0.32 12.01
C PHE A 97 -12.00 0.29 12.46
N THR A 98 -13.01 -0.53 12.63
CA THR A 98 -14.39 -0.08 12.90
C THR A 98 -14.61 0.38 14.33
N ASP A 99 -13.74 -0.02 15.23
CA ASP A 99 -13.70 0.29 16.66
C ASP A 99 -12.77 1.47 17.02
N LEU A 100 -12.15 2.08 16.03
CA LEU A 100 -11.29 3.24 16.15
C LEU A 100 -11.87 4.42 15.38
N ASP A 101 -11.81 5.63 15.96
CA ASP A 101 -12.16 6.86 15.26
C ASP A 101 -11.20 7.17 14.10
N VAL A 102 -11.44 8.26 13.39
CA VAL A 102 -10.62 8.72 12.26
C VAL A 102 -9.19 9.02 12.72
N PHE A 103 -9.03 9.67 13.88
CA PHE A 103 -7.73 10.01 14.42
C PHE A 103 -6.90 8.75 14.69
N GLU A 104 -7.44 7.81 15.46
CA GLU A 104 -6.74 6.58 15.83
C GLU A 104 -6.50 5.66 14.63
N ASN A 105 -7.40 5.64 13.64
CA ASN A 105 -7.14 4.94 12.38
C ASN A 105 -5.87 5.43 11.69
N VAL A 106 -5.65 6.76 11.63
CA VAL A 106 -4.46 7.35 10.99
C VAL A 106 -3.24 7.28 11.91
N ALA A 107 -3.42 7.41 13.23
CA ALA A 107 -2.36 7.31 14.23
C ALA A 107 -1.81 5.88 14.37
N PHE A 108 -2.62 4.86 14.09
CA PHE A 108 -2.29 3.45 14.32
C PHE A 108 -0.91 3.04 13.78
N PRO A 109 -0.56 3.26 12.50
CA PRO A 109 0.77 2.89 12.00
C PRO A 109 1.90 3.67 12.71
N LEU A 110 1.68 4.91 13.11
CA LEU A 110 2.68 5.70 13.84
C LEU A 110 2.92 5.12 15.23
N ARG A 111 1.85 4.77 15.96
CA ARG A 111 1.96 4.15 17.30
C ARG A 111 2.66 2.80 17.27
N VAL A 112 2.36 1.97 16.25
CA VAL A 112 2.92 0.61 16.14
C VAL A 112 4.37 0.61 15.66
N HIS A 113 4.74 1.54 14.76
CA HIS A 113 6.02 1.48 14.05
C HIS A 113 7.03 2.55 14.46
N THR A 114 6.65 3.49 15.33
CA THR A 114 7.54 4.56 15.81
C THR A 114 7.53 4.64 17.34
N ARG A 115 8.44 5.44 17.88
CA ARG A 115 8.49 5.81 19.29
C ARG A 115 8.25 7.31 19.47
N LEU A 116 7.46 7.90 18.59
CA LEU A 116 7.14 9.32 18.63
C LEU A 116 6.25 9.62 19.85
N PRO A 117 6.44 10.77 20.54
CA PRO A 117 5.54 11.22 21.57
C PRO A 117 4.17 11.56 20.98
N ASP A 118 3.13 11.46 21.81
CA ASP A 118 1.72 11.64 21.37
C ASP A 118 1.46 13.00 20.70
N GLU A 119 2.12 14.05 21.16
CA GLU A 119 2.01 15.39 20.56
C GLU A 119 2.48 15.39 19.09
N MET A 120 3.61 14.75 18.78
CA MET A 120 4.10 14.63 17.41
C MET A 120 3.21 13.74 16.56
N ILE A 121 2.69 12.64 17.12
CA ILE A 121 1.71 11.78 16.42
C ILE A 121 0.48 12.60 16.06
N ARG A 122 -0.03 13.40 16.98
CA ARG A 122 -1.17 14.30 16.75
C ARG A 122 -0.91 15.25 15.58
N ASP A 123 0.23 15.90 15.57
CA ASP A 123 0.57 16.86 14.51
C ASP A 123 0.66 16.20 13.15
N ILE A 124 1.31 15.03 13.06
CA ILE A 124 1.41 14.24 11.84
C ILE A 124 0.01 13.83 11.35
N VAL A 125 -0.83 13.29 12.24
CA VAL A 125 -2.20 12.88 11.90
C VAL A 125 -3.01 14.04 11.35
N LEU A 126 -2.98 15.21 12.03
CA LEU A 126 -3.69 16.39 11.58
C LEU A 126 -3.19 16.88 10.21
N MET A 127 -1.89 16.83 9.97
CA MET A 127 -1.28 17.16 8.66
C MET A 127 -1.76 16.18 7.57
N LYS A 128 -1.77 14.88 7.83
CA LYS A 128 -2.23 13.88 6.86
C LYS A 128 -3.73 14.00 6.58
N LEU A 129 -4.55 14.25 7.62
CA LEU A 129 -5.98 14.49 7.46
C LEU A 129 -6.26 15.80 6.72
N GLN A 130 -5.47 16.84 6.95
CA GLN A 130 -5.56 18.09 6.19
C GLN A 130 -5.27 17.86 4.69
N ALA A 131 -4.26 17.05 4.37
CA ALA A 131 -3.90 16.73 2.98
C ALA A 131 -5.03 16.04 2.21
N VAL A 132 -5.90 15.28 2.90
CA VAL A 132 -7.08 14.62 2.31
C VAL A 132 -8.39 15.38 2.53
N GLY A 133 -8.34 16.59 3.11
CA GLY A 133 -9.50 17.46 3.34
C GLY A 133 -10.46 16.94 4.43
N LEU A 134 -9.95 16.25 5.45
CA LEU A 134 -10.75 15.65 6.53
C LEU A 134 -10.31 16.06 7.94
N ARG A 135 -9.58 17.17 8.08
CA ARG A 135 -9.10 17.63 9.40
C ARG A 135 -10.22 17.83 10.44
N GLY A 136 -11.41 18.22 9.99
CA GLY A 136 -12.57 18.42 10.88
C GLY A 136 -13.33 17.15 11.27
N ALA A 137 -12.90 15.97 10.78
CA ALA A 137 -13.58 14.69 10.98
C ALA A 137 -12.85 13.77 11.97
N ILE A 138 -11.93 14.30 12.77
CA ILE A 138 -10.97 13.51 13.58
C ILE A 138 -11.65 12.61 14.63
N GLU A 139 -12.81 13.03 15.17
CA GLU A 139 -13.53 12.32 16.22
C GLU A 139 -14.63 11.41 15.68
N LEU A 140 -14.86 11.41 14.35
CA LEU A 140 -15.92 10.60 13.75
C LEU A 140 -15.52 9.12 13.71
N MET A 141 -16.50 8.26 13.93
CA MET A 141 -16.35 6.82 13.76
C MET A 141 -16.52 6.44 12.30
N PRO A 142 -15.95 5.30 11.85
CA PRO A 142 -16.06 4.87 10.46
C PRO A 142 -17.49 4.73 9.92
N ASP A 143 -18.46 4.40 10.75
CA ASP A 143 -19.87 4.27 10.36
C ASP A 143 -20.56 5.63 10.10
N GLU A 144 -20.03 6.71 10.67
CA GLU A 144 -20.50 8.08 10.43
C GLU A 144 -19.95 8.69 9.13
N LEU A 145 -18.99 8.00 8.47
CA LEU A 145 -18.33 8.48 7.26
C LEU A 145 -19.04 8.03 5.99
N SER A 146 -19.12 8.92 5.00
CA SER A 146 -19.46 8.52 3.63
C SER A 146 -18.39 7.58 3.03
N GLY A 147 -18.74 6.83 1.99
CA GLY A 147 -17.77 5.93 1.32
C GLY A 147 -16.54 6.66 0.79
N GLY A 148 -16.70 7.89 0.28
CA GLY A 148 -15.60 8.74 -0.15
C GLY A 148 -14.73 9.22 1.02
N MET A 149 -15.33 9.56 2.17
CA MET A 149 -14.58 9.91 3.38
C MET A 149 -13.78 8.71 3.90
N LYS A 150 -14.37 7.51 3.97
CA LYS A 150 -13.68 6.28 4.37
C LYS A 150 -12.42 6.03 3.54
N ARG A 151 -12.50 6.20 2.21
CA ARG A 151 -11.34 6.04 1.31
C ARG A 151 -10.27 7.10 1.59
N ARG A 152 -10.64 8.35 1.83
CA ARG A 152 -9.69 9.43 2.16
C ARG A 152 -9.01 9.22 3.51
N VAL A 153 -9.72 8.75 4.54
CA VAL A 153 -9.12 8.35 5.82
C VAL A 153 -8.15 7.19 5.62
N ALA A 154 -8.52 6.17 4.85
CA ALA A 154 -7.65 5.06 4.54
C ALA A 154 -6.39 5.49 3.77
N LEU A 155 -6.51 6.49 2.88
CA LEU A 155 -5.35 7.11 2.22
C LEU A 155 -4.46 7.84 3.25
N ALA A 156 -5.03 8.66 4.13
CA ALA A 156 -4.28 9.35 5.18
C ALA A 156 -3.50 8.36 6.06
N ARG A 157 -4.12 7.23 6.43
CA ARG A 157 -3.47 6.14 7.16
C ARG A 157 -2.35 5.49 6.35
N ALA A 158 -2.56 5.21 5.07
CA ALA A 158 -1.56 4.58 4.22
C ALA A 158 -0.31 5.44 4.01
N ILE A 159 -0.45 6.77 4.07
CA ILE A 159 0.67 7.72 3.94
C ILE A 159 1.20 8.25 5.28
N ALA A 160 0.72 7.73 6.41
CA ALA A 160 1.10 8.25 7.73
C ALA A 160 2.60 8.13 8.01
N LEU A 161 3.23 7.04 7.54
CA LEU A 161 4.68 6.77 7.69
C LEU A 161 5.55 7.35 6.55
N ASP A 162 5.00 8.18 5.66
CA ASP A 162 5.70 8.70 4.46
C ASP A 162 6.36 7.58 3.61
N PRO A 163 5.58 6.59 3.13
CA PRO A 163 6.12 5.45 2.43
C PRO A 163 6.77 5.84 1.11
N GLN A 164 7.82 5.11 0.70
CA GLN A 164 8.48 5.30 -0.60
C GLN A 164 7.63 4.79 -1.78
N ILE A 165 6.75 3.82 -1.51
CA ILE A 165 5.88 3.19 -2.50
C ILE A 165 4.46 3.20 -1.96
N LEU A 166 3.52 3.72 -2.75
CA LEU A 166 2.10 3.68 -2.44
C LEU A 166 1.39 2.80 -3.48
N MET A 167 0.66 1.81 -3.01
CA MET A 167 -0.06 0.85 -3.84
C MET A 167 -1.56 0.96 -3.62
N TYR A 168 -2.31 0.95 -4.72
CA TYR A 168 -3.77 0.95 -4.73
C TYR A 168 -4.29 -0.34 -5.37
N ASP A 169 -5.15 -1.05 -4.68
CA ASP A 169 -5.89 -2.19 -5.25
C ASP A 169 -7.29 -1.74 -5.62
N GLU A 170 -7.56 -1.64 -6.94
CA GLU A 170 -8.83 -1.21 -7.52
C GLU A 170 -9.36 0.14 -6.99
N PRO A 171 -8.64 1.27 -7.18
CA PRO A 171 -9.01 2.57 -6.61
C PRO A 171 -10.38 3.10 -7.06
N PHE A 172 -10.88 2.65 -8.21
CA PHE A 172 -12.12 3.11 -8.83
C PHE A 172 -13.30 2.12 -8.72
N ALA A 173 -13.13 1.00 -8.02
CA ALA A 173 -14.20 0.02 -7.85
C ALA A 173 -15.41 0.65 -7.15
N GLY A 174 -16.59 0.54 -7.80
CA GLY A 174 -17.86 1.08 -7.30
C GLY A 174 -18.02 2.59 -7.45
N GLN A 175 -17.19 3.26 -8.26
CA GLN A 175 -17.46 4.63 -8.71
C GLN A 175 -18.19 4.61 -10.05
N ASP A 176 -19.14 5.54 -10.23
CA ASP A 176 -19.82 5.75 -11.51
C ASP A 176 -18.79 6.24 -12.54
N PRO A 177 -18.66 5.57 -13.72
CA PRO A 177 -17.76 6.01 -14.78
C PRO A 177 -18.01 7.46 -15.24
N ILE A 178 -19.22 7.97 -15.08
CA ILE A 178 -19.62 9.33 -15.46
C ILE A 178 -19.04 10.39 -14.50
N ALA A 179 -18.72 10.02 -13.25
CA ALA A 179 -18.15 10.93 -12.25
C ALA A 179 -16.62 11.10 -12.40
N MET A 180 -15.99 10.44 -13.37
CA MET A 180 -14.54 10.47 -13.62
C MET A 180 -14.13 11.36 -14.82
N GLY A 181 -15.06 12.16 -15.37
CA GLY A 181 -14.84 13.11 -16.46
C GLY A 181 -14.42 14.50 -15.98
#